data_14121af6df25935881a29642fa458bc5
#
_entry.id   14121af6df25935881a29642fa458bc5
#
_cell.length_a   1.000
_cell.length_b   1.000
_cell.length_c   1.000
_cell.angle_alpha   90.00
_cell.angle_beta   90.00
_cell.angle_gamma   90.00
#
_symmetry.space_group_name_H-M   'P 1'
#
loop_
_entity.id
_entity.type
_entity.pdbx_description
1 polymer ?
#
loop_
_entity_poly.entity_id
_entity_poly.type
_entity_poly.pdbx_seq_one_letter_code
_entity_poly.pdbx_strand_id
1 'polypeptide(L)'
;MDFALSELQEQVRELAREILADSCTPQRLRAVEATAQRLDERLWQTLADSGLAAVASSEEAGGGGLGLLEFGLILEQVGAMTAPVPLLGHGLAALGIERGRGPGALAPLLAQSGWMACSTRTEGNALSFNEGQLSGELGSIAYGAGSHHLVVPARDGDDWCVCLLANAAETVSWLPQTSTALEPWGLLLARNAAAQRLGGSDLLSWVVQLETMGLAMAQTGVLEAALQLARNHVCEREQFGVLIGSFQAVSQRLADCWIDLMNLRLAAMAAATCLSSGANAEMDVLTARIWTAEAGHRVLASCQHVHGGLGHDRDYPLWRYAVWARHYEMVAGGVNLALEELGRAIALNPEASCL
;
A
#
# COMPACT_ATOMS: atom_id res chain seq x y z
N MET A 1 -1.84 10.45 22.35
CA MET A 1 -2.64 10.18 21.14
C MET A 1 -3.65 9.11 21.52
N ASP A 2 -4.93 9.28 21.21
CA ASP A 2 -5.94 8.21 21.39
C ASP A 2 -6.05 7.44 20.07
N PHE A 3 -5.88 6.12 20.13
CA PHE A 3 -5.95 5.22 18.98
C PHE A 3 -7.30 4.48 18.88
N ALA A 4 -8.28 4.84 19.72
CA ALA A 4 -9.64 4.32 19.55
C ALA A 4 -10.26 4.90 18.27
N LEU A 5 -10.84 4.02 17.46
CA LEU A 5 -11.53 4.45 16.25
C LEU A 5 -12.85 5.14 16.60
N SER A 6 -13.19 6.20 15.88
CA SER A 6 -14.52 6.81 15.94
C SER A 6 -15.57 5.89 15.32
N GLU A 7 -16.85 6.16 15.61
CA GLU A 7 -17.96 5.38 15.00
C GLU A 7 -17.92 5.43 13.47
N LEU A 8 -17.59 6.58 12.88
CA LEU A 8 -17.46 6.73 11.41
C LEU A 8 -16.29 5.87 10.87
N GLN A 9 -15.15 5.85 11.55
CA GLN A 9 -13.99 5.05 11.17
C GLN A 9 -14.30 3.55 11.22
N GLU A 10 -15.02 3.11 12.27
CA GLU A 10 -15.49 1.73 12.36
C GLU A 10 -16.46 1.38 11.22
N GLN A 11 -17.40 2.27 10.88
CA GLN A 11 -18.35 2.06 9.78
C GLN A 11 -17.64 1.95 8.43
N VAL A 12 -16.66 2.83 8.14
CA VAL A 12 -15.87 2.79 6.90
C VAL A 12 -15.07 1.49 6.81
N ARG A 13 -14.41 1.09 7.89
CA ARG A 13 -13.66 -0.16 7.96
C ARG A 13 -14.56 -1.38 7.73
N GLU A 14 -15.73 -1.41 8.38
CA GLU A 14 -16.66 -2.52 8.26
C GLU A 14 -17.26 -2.61 6.86
N LEU A 15 -17.66 -1.48 6.25
CA LEU A 15 -18.14 -1.47 4.87
C LEU A 15 -17.08 -2.01 3.89
N ALA A 16 -15.82 -1.58 4.04
CA ALA A 16 -14.73 -2.09 3.23
C ALA A 16 -14.54 -3.60 3.43
N ARG A 17 -14.59 -4.07 4.70
CA ARG A 17 -14.48 -5.49 5.05
C ARG A 17 -15.58 -6.33 4.41
N GLU A 18 -16.84 -5.88 4.45
CA GLU A 18 -17.97 -6.60 3.87
C GLU A 18 -17.83 -6.72 2.34
N ILE A 19 -17.58 -5.62 1.63
CA ILE A 19 -17.43 -5.62 0.17
C ILE A 19 -16.27 -6.54 -0.27
N LEU A 20 -15.14 -6.45 0.44
CA LEU A 20 -13.95 -7.24 0.11
C LEU A 20 -14.13 -8.73 0.44
N ALA A 21 -14.76 -9.07 1.57
CA ALA A 21 -15.02 -10.45 1.97
C ALA A 21 -15.95 -11.17 0.99
N ASP A 22 -16.98 -10.50 0.52
CA ASP A 22 -17.92 -11.05 -0.47
C ASP A 22 -17.25 -11.33 -1.83
N SER A 23 -16.27 -10.53 -2.19
CA SER A 23 -15.59 -10.59 -3.49
C SER A 23 -14.34 -11.45 -3.48
N CYS A 24 -13.54 -11.44 -2.42
CA CYS A 24 -12.23 -12.08 -2.35
C CYS A 24 -12.30 -13.55 -1.89
N THR A 25 -13.21 -14.34 -2.46
CA THR A 25 -13.23 -15.78 -2.18
C THR A 25 -11.99 -16.48 -2.76
N PRO A 26 -11.53 -17.61 -2.17
CA PRO A 26 -10.38 -18.35 -2.69
C PRO A 26 -10.49 -18.71 -4.17
N GLN A 27 -11.69 -19.03 -4.64
CA GLN A 27 -11.95 -19.34 -6.05
C GLN A 27 -11.82 -18.10 -6.94
N ARG A 28 -12.35 -16.95 -6.49
CA ARG A 28 -12.27 -15.68 -7.24
C ARG A 28 -10.84 -15.20 -7.33
N LEU A 29 -10.09 -15.23 -6.23
CA LEU A 29 -8.68 -14.86 -6.21
C LEU A 29 -7.86 -15.72 -7.18
N ARG A 30 -8.05 -17.05 -7.18
CA ARG A 30 -7.38 -17.95 -8.15
C ARG A 30 -7.74 -17.62 -9.61
N ALA A 31 -9.01 -17.28 -9.86
CA ALA A 31 -9.47 -16.92 -11.21
C ALA A 31 -8.80 -15.62 -11.69
N VAL A 32 -8.70 -14.60 -10.83
CA VAL A 32 -8.02 -13.33 -11.13
C VAL A 32 -6.51 -13.53 -11.31
N GLU A 33 -5.87 -14.31 -10.43
CA GLU A 33 -4.43 -14.64 -10.52
C GLU A 33 -4.05 -15.33 -11.83
N ALA A 34 -5.00 -16.05 -12.46
CA ALA A 34 -4.80 -16.72 -13.73
C ALA A 34 -4.93 -15.77 -14.94
N THR A 35 -5.45 -14.56 -14.77
CA THR A 35 -5.55 -13.56 -15.85
C THR A 35 -4.23 -12.83 -16.08
N ALA A 36 -4.03 -12.27 -17.27
CA ALA A 36 -2.86 -11.46 -17.56
C ALA A 36 -2.86 -10.11 -16.80
N GLN A 37 -4.05 -9.53 -16.61
CA GLN A 37 -4.24 -8.25 -15.91
C GLN A 37 -4.12 -8.39 -14.40
N ARG A 38 -4.44 -9.56 -13.83
CA ARG A 38 -4.43 -9.81 -12.39
C ARG A 38 -5.13 -8.73 -11.56
N LEU A 39 -6.23 -8.22 -12.12
CA LEU A 39 -7.09 -7.18 -11.57
C LEU A 39 -8.51 -7.72 -11.47
N ASP A 40 -9.18 -7.52 -10.36
CA ASP A 40 -10.61 -7.73 -10.24
C ASP A 40 -11.36 -6.43 -10.59
N GLU A 41 -11.65 -6.25 -11.88
CA GLU A 41 -12.34 -5.05 -12.39
C GLU A 41 -13.73 -4.87 -11.75
N ARG A 42 -14.44 -5.97 -11.47
CA ARG A 42 -15.76 -5.91 -10.83
C ARG A 42 -15.67 -5.43 -9.40
N LEU A 43 -14.69 -5.93 -8.63
CA LEU A 43 -14.44 -5.47 -7.27
C LEU A 43 -14.00 -4.01 -7.27
N TRP A 44 -13.11 -3.64 -8.19
CA TRP A 44 -12.69 -2.25 -8.34
C TRP A 44 -13.87 -1.32 -8.59
N GLN A 45 -14.77 -1.66 -9.51
CA GLN A 45 -15.96 -0.87 -9.78
C GLN A 45 -16.87 -0.76 -8.55
N THR A 46 -17.04 -1.85 -7.79
CA THR A 46 -17.83 -1.81 -6.54
C THR A 46 -17.22 -0.86 -5.51
N LEU A 47 -15.89 -0.85 -5.35
CA LEU A 47 -15.19 0.09 -4.46
C LEU A 47 -15.33 1.55 -4.93
N ALA A 48 -15.29 1.79 -6.24
CA ALA A 48 -15.49 3.12 -6.81
C ALA A 48 -16.93 3.60 -6.61
N ASP A 49 -17.93 2.77 -6.93
CA ASP A 49 -19.35 3.09 -6.80
C ASP A 49 -19.78 3.31 -5.33
N SER A 50 -19.11 2.65 -4.39
CA SER A 50 -19.34 2.86 -2.94
C SER A 50 -18.61 4.09 -2.38
N GLY A 51 -17.82 4.81 -3.18
CA GLY A 51 -17.02 5.97 -2.77
C GLY A 51 -15.74 5.63 -2.01
N LEU A 52 -15.44 4.35 -1.76
CA LEU A 52 -14.25 3.93 -1.02
C LEU A 52 -12.95 4.19 -1.78
N ALA A 53 -12.98 4.18 -3.11
CA ALA A 53 -11.79 4.42 -3.94
C ALA A 53 -11.22 5.85 -3.79
N ALA A 54 -12.07 6.84 -3.50
CA ALA A 54 -11.70 8.24 -3.35
C ALA A 54 -12.06 8.80 -1.97
N VAL A 55 -12.07 7.95 -0.94
CA VAL A 55 -12.55 8.28 0.41
C VAL A 55 -11.86 9.49 1.03
N ALA A 56 -10.56 9.65 0.82
CA ALA A 56 -9.75 10.75 1.38
C ALA A 56 -9.64 11.98 0.48
N SER A 57 -10.16 11.95 -0.74
CA SER A 57 -10.26 13.14 -1.59
C SER A 57 -11.43 14.00 -1.14
N SER A 58 -11.35 15.31 -1.34
CA SER A 58 -12.40 16.25 -0.91
C SER A 58 -13.73 16.00 -1.62
N GLU A 59 -14.83 16.39 -0.97
CA GLU A 59 -16.17 16.37 -1.57
C GLU A 59 -16.24 17.25 -2.83
N GLU A 60 -15.49 18.37 -2.86
CA GLU A 60 -15.39 19.25 -4.03
C GLU A 60 -14.81 18.54 -5.25
N ALA A 61 -13.90 17.60 -5.03
CA ALA A 61 -13.34 16.74 -6.09
C ALA A 61 -14.26 15.56 -6.46
N GLY A 62 -15.36 15.35 -5.73
CA GLY A 62 -16.22 14.18 -5.87
C GLY A 62 -15.77 12.99 -5.02
N GLY A 63 -14.89 13.19 -4.05
CA GLY A 63 -14.45 12.19 -3.08
C GLY A 63 -15.30 12.15 -1.81
N GLY A 64 -14.86 11.34 -0.84
CA GLY A 64 -15.58 11.14 0.43
C GLY A 64 -15.38 12.23 1.48
N GLY A 65 -14.39 13.12 1.32
CA GLY A 65 -14.09 14.19 2.28
C GLY A 65 -13.56 13.71 3.63
N LEU A 66 -13.15 12.42 3.73
CA LEU A 66 -12.61 11.84 4.96
C LEU A 66 -11.08 11.99 5.02
N GLY A 67 -10.44 11.36 6.01
CA GLY A 67 -9.02 11.54 6.26
C GLY A 67 -8.13 10.39 5.73
N LEU A 68 -6.83 10.56 5.95
CA LEU A 68 -5.83 9.56 5.58
C LEU A 68 -5.94 8.29 6.45
N LEU A 69 -6.46 8.42 7.69
CA LEU A 69 -6.68 7.26 8.54
C LEU A 69 -7.78 6.36 7.97
N GLU A 70 -8.89 6.92 7.49
CA GLU A 70 -9.98 6.18 6.85
C GLU A 70 -9.50 5.50 5.57
N PHE A 71 -8.70 6.18 4.75
CA PHE A 71 -8.03 5.57 3.60
C PHE A 71 -7.12 4.40 4.03
N GLY A 72 -6.34 4.59 5.09
CA GLY A 72 -5.49 3.54 5.65
C GLY A 72 -6.30 2.32 6.14
N LEU A 73 -7.43 2.53 6.82
CA LEU A 73 -8.30 1.46 7.28
C LEU A 73 -8.88 0.63 6.13
N ILE A 74 -9.19 1.25 4.98
CA ILE A 74 -9.60 0.52 3.78
C ILE A 74 -8.44 -0.29 3.21
N LEU A 75 -7.22 0.28 3.15
CA LEU A 75 -6.02 -0.44 2.72
C LEU A 75 -5.68 -1.63 3.64
N GLU A 76 -5.93 -1.51 4.94
CA GLU A 76 -5.83 -2.64 5.88
C GLU A 76 -6.75 -3.79 5.46
N GLN A 77 -8.01 -3.50 5.08
CA GLN A 77 -8.94 -4.52 4.61
C GLN A 77 -8.54 -5.11 3.23
N VAL A 78 -7.99 -4.27 2.33
CA VAL A 78 -7.39 -4.74 1.06
C VAL A 78 -6.26 -5.74 1.33
N GLY A 79 -5.38 -5.44 2.28
CA GLY A 79 -4.32 -6.34 2.71
C GLY A 79 -4.86 -7.63 3.34
N ALA A 80 -5.82 -7.53 4.25
CA ALA A 80 -6.44 -8.67 4.94
C ALA A 80 -7.08 -9.68 3.97
N MET A 81 -7.63 -9.20 2.85
CA MET A 81 -8.24 -10.02 1.82
C MET A 81 -7.30 -10.31 0.64
N THR A 82 -6.08 -9.78 0.64
CA THR A 82 -5.13 -9.85 -0.50
C THR A 82 -5.83 -9.46 -1.81
N ALA A 83 -6.64 -8.39 -1.76
CA ALA A 83 -7.54 -8.00 -2.84
C ALA A 83 -6.76 -7.45 -4.05
N PRO A 84 -6.97 -7.99 -5.26
CA PRO A 84 -6.24 -7.56 -6.46
C PRO A 84 -6.89 -6.31 -7.08
N VAL A 85 -6.71 -5.16 -6.42
CA VAL A 85 -7.25 -3.86 -6.82
C VAL A 85 -6.21 -2.74 -6.73
N PRO A 86 -6.24 -1.71 -7.59
CA PRO A 86 -5.24 -0.65 -7.67
C PRO A 86 -5.43 0.47 -6.63
N LEU A 87 -6.00 0.16 -5.44
CA LEU A 87 -6.49 1.17 -4.50
C LEU A 87 -5.38 2.09 -3.98
N LEU A 88 -4.22 1.53 -3.60
CA LEU A 88 -3.10 2.34 -3.10
C LEU A 88 -2.64 3.34 -4.16
N GLY A 89 -2.29 2.86 -5.36
CA GLY A 89 -1.79 3.72 -6.44
C GLY A 89 -2.82 4.78 -6.89
N HIS A 90 -4.11 4.40 -6.92
CA HIS A 90 -5.19 5.34 -7.24
C HIS A 90 -5.33 6.44 -6.19
N GLY A 91 -5.36 6.08 -4.91
CA GLY A 91 -5.45 7.06 -3.82
C GLY A 91 -4.24 7.99 -3.75
N LEU A 92 -3.01 7.47 -3.94
CA LEU A 92 -1.81 8.30 -4.00
C LEU A 92 -1.86 9.29 -5.17
N ALA A 93 -2.31 8.84 -6.36
CA ALA A 93 -2.46 9.71 -7.52
C ALA A 93 -3.51 10.81 -7.27
N ALA A 94 -4.68 10.43 -6.76
CA ALA A 94 -5.76 11.37 -6.46
C ALA A 94 -5.32 12.45 -5.46
N LEU A 95 -4.77 12.05 -4.33
CA LEU A 95 -4.28 12.97 -3.29
C LEU A 95 -3.11 13.84 -3.77
N GLY A 96 -2.21 13.28 -4.59
CA GLY A 96 -1.09 14.02 -5.19
C GLY A 96 -1.56 15.11 -6.17
N ILE A 97 -2.57 14.81 -7.00
CA ILE A 97 -3.19 15.79 -7.92
C ILE A 97 -3.90 16.88 -7.14
N GLU A 98 -4.72 16.49 -6.17
CA GLU A 98 -5.47 17.44 -5.36
C GLU A 98 -4.58 18.41 -4.59
N ARG A 99 -3.53 17.88 -3.94
CA ARG A 99 -2.55 18.71 -3.21
C ARG A 99 -1.75 19.63 -4.13
N GLY A 100 -1.41 19.16 -5.35
CA GLY A 100 -0.61 19.94 -6.29
C GLY A 100 -1.40 20.97 -7.10
N ARG A 101 -2.67 20.70 -7.41
CA ARG A 101 -3.47 21.51 -8.34
C ARG A 101 -4.89 21.84 -7.86
N GLY A 102 -5.27 21.34 -6.70
CA GLY A 102 -6.60 21.54 -6.11
C GLY A 102 -7.66 20.57 -6.65
N PRO A 103 -8.84 20.57 -6.01
CA PRO A 103 -9.92 19.63 -6.30
C PRO A 103 -10.47 19.76 -7.72
N GLY A 104 -10.49 20.95 -8.30
CA GLY A 104 -10.96 21.18 -9.67
C GLY A 104 -10.13 20.47 -10.75
N ALA A 105 -8.86 20.16 -10.48
CA ALA A 105 -8.03 19.36 -11.38
C ALA A 105 -8.28 17.86 -11.23
N LEU A 106 -8.67 17.41 -10.04
CA LEU A 106 -8.95 16.02 -9.72
C LEU A 106 -10.35 15.56 -10.16
N ALA A 107 -11.37 16.39 -9.96
CA ALA A 107 -12.78 16.05 -10.21
C ALA A 107 -13.05 15.42 -11.60
N PRO A 108 -12.53 15.95 -12.74
CA PRO A 108 -12.76 15.35 -14.05
C PRO A 108 -12.05 14.00 -14.21
N LEU A 109 -11.02 13.70 -13.40
CA LEU A 109 -10.29 12.44 -13.44
C LEU A 109 -10.99 11.36 -12.62
N LEU A 110 -11.56 11.71 -11.46
CA LEU A 110 -12.38 10.79 -10.66
C LEU A 110 -13.70 10.42 -11.36
N ALA A 111 -14.22 11.30 -12.20
CA ALA A 111 -15.43 11.03 -12.99
C ALA A 111 -15.18 10.04 -14.16
N GLN A 112 -13.93 9.70 -14.49
CA GLN A 112 -13.61 8.73 -15.51
C GLN A 112 -13.72 7.31 -14.98
N SER A 113 -14.19 6.38 -15.81
CA SER A 113 -14.13 4.96 -15.51
C SER A 113 -12.68 4.46 -15.46
N GLY A 114 -12.40 3.50 -14.59
CA GLY A 114 -11.07 2.93 -14.42
C GLY A 114 -10.33 3.52 -13.22
N TRP A 115 -9.01 3.58 -13.30
CA TRP A 115 -8.17 4.02 -12.18
C TRP A 115 -7.00 4.88 -12.66
N MET A 116 -6.40 5.59 -11.72
CA MET A 116 -5.09 6.24 -11.85
C MET A 116 -4.03 5.37 -11.22
N ALA A 117 -2.77 5.48 -11.67
CA ALA A 117 -1.64 4.85 -11.01
C ALA A 117 -0.62 5.90 -10.55
N CYS A 118 0.14 5.55 -9.53
CA CYS A 118 1.19 6.41 -8.99
C CYS A 118 2.50 5.63 -8.87
N SER A 119 3.61 6.33 -9.06
CA SER A 119 4.94 5.87 -8.68
C SER A 119 5.63 6.95 -7.87
N THR A 120 6.41 6.53 -6.89
CA THR A 120 7.27 7.40 -6.08
C THR A 120 8.75 7.12 -6.30
N ARG A 121 9.07 6.19 -7.22
CA ARG A 121 10.42 5.69 -7.46
C ARG A 121 11.34 6.76 -8.05
N THR A 122 12.45 7.01 -7.35
CA THR A 122 13.50 7.95 -7.79
C THR A 122 14.83 7.27 -8.07
N GLU A 123 14.91 5.95 -7.82
CA GLU A 123 16.12 5.15 -8.02
C GLU A 123 16.11 4.47 -9.38
N GLY A 124 17.30 4.32 -9.98
CA GLY A 124 17.48 3.69 -11.28
C GLY A 124 17.18 4.63 -12.45
N ASN A 125 16.49 4.14 -13.48
CA ASN A 125 16.09 4.95 -14.64
C ASN A 125 15.03 5.95 -14.22
N ALA A 126 15.13 7.18 -14.73
CA ALA A 126 14.21 8.27 -14.40
C ALA A 126 13.64 8.91 -15.68
N LEU A 127 12.43 9.41 -15.54
CA LEU A 127 11.85 10.30 -16.54
C LEU A 127 12.51 11.68 -16.43
N SER A 128 12.70 12.34 -17.57
CA SER A 128 13.07 13.75 -17.66
C SER A 128 11.84 14.58 -18.04
N PHE A 129 11.63 15.67 -17.34
CA PHE A 129 10.59 16.66 -17.65
C PHE A 129 11.22 17.89 -18.29
N ASN A 130 10.77 18.23 -19.48
CA ASN A 130 11.23 19.43 -20.20
C ASN A 130 10.07 20.04 -21.00
N GLU A 131 9.82 21.32 -20.83
CA GLU A 131 8.82 22.10 -21.58
C GLU A 131 7.43 21.43 -21.68
N GLY A 132 6.97 20.84 -20.55
CA GLY A 132 5.65 20.18 -20.51
C GLY A 132 5.62 18.77 -21.11
N GLN A 133 6.77 18.15 -21.36
CA GLN A 133 6.89 16.81 -21.90
C GLN A 133 7.75 15.89 -21.00
N LEU A 134 7.40 14.61 -20.97
CA LEU A 134 8.16 13.56 -20.30
C LEU A 134 8.81 12.63 -21.33
N SER A 135 10.08 12.31 -21.09
CA SER A 135 10.82 11.31 -21.85
C SER A 135 11.69 10.46 -20.95
N GLY A 136 11.86 9.18 -21.28
CA GLY A 136 12.68 8.25 -20.51
C GLY A 136 11.92 7.02 -20.06
N GLU A 137 12.43 6.39 -18.99
CA GLU A 137 11.93 5.12 -18.49
C GLU A 137 11.69 5.22 -16.98
N LEU A 138 10.61 4.60 -16.50
CA LEU A 138 10.33 4.48 -15.07
C LEU A 138 9.74 3.11 -14.77
N GLY A 139 10.42 2.34 -13.93
CA GLY A 139 10.02 0.96 -13.60
C GLY A 139 9.13 0.84 -12.38
N SER A 140 8.62 -0.38 -12.22
CA SER A 140 7.91 -0.83 -11.01
C SER A 140 6.65 -0.03 -10.69
N ILE A 141 5.81 0.24 -11.69
CA ILE A 141 4.53 0.91 -11.51
C ILE A 141 3.42 -0.13 -11.43
N ALA A 142 2.84 -0.29 -10.25
CA ALA A 142 1.73 -1.20 -10.01
C ALA A 142 0.48 -0.74 -10.76
N TYR A 143 -0.18 -1.67 -11.47
CA TYR A 143 -1.39 -1.43 -12.29
C TYR A 143 -1.26 -0.29 -13.32
N GLY A 144 -0.02 0.13 -13.64
CA GLY A 144 0.23 1.29 -14.50
C GLY A 144 -0.30 1.12 -15.93
N ALA A 145 -0.07 -0.03 -16.55
CA ALA A 145 -0.40 -0.26 -17.95
C ALA A 145 -1.91 -0.11 -18.26
N GLY A 146 -2.80 -0.41 -17.32
CA GLY A 146 -4.25 -0.31 -17.49
C GLY A 146 -4.86 1.00 -16.95
N SER A 147 -4.08 1.87 -16.30
CA SER A 147 -4.58 3.12 -15.75
C SER A 147 -4.88 4.14 -16.85
N HIS A 148 -5.83 5.06 -16.60
CA HIS A 148 -6.10 6.15 -17.56
C HIS A 148 -5.14 7.34 -17.40
N HIS A 149 -4.62 7.58 -16.18
CA HIS A 149 -3.62 8.61 -15.89
C HIS A 149 -2.57 8.11 -14.92
N LEU A 150 -1.43 8.76 -14.93
CA LEU A 150 -0.27 8.43 -14.11
C LEU A 150 0.23 9.67 -13.38
N VAL A 151 0.54 9.51 -12.10
CA VAL A 151 1.30 10.47 -11.31
C VAL A 151 2.68 9.89 -11.08
N VAL A 152 3.70 10.55 -11.59
CA VAL A 152 5.07 10.03 -11.62
C VAL A 152 6.10 11.08 -11.26
N PRO A 153 7.22 10.70 -10.60
CA PRO A 153 8.36 11.57 -10.44
C PRO A 153 9.14 11.72 -11.75
N ALA A 154 9.72 12.88 -11.95
CA ALA A 154 10.60 13.15 -13.07
C ALA A 154 11.73 14.13 -12.68
N ARG A 155 12.83 14.13 -13.42
CA ARG A 155 13.89 15.11 -13.31
C ARG A 155 13.52 16.37 -14.10
N ASP A 156 13.63 17.51 -13.44
CA ASP A 156 13.51 18.85 -14.02
C ASP A 156 14.85 19.57 -13.77
N GLY A 157 15.82 19.37 -14.67
CA GLY A 157 17.21 19.68 -14.41
C GLY A 157 17.80 18.80 -13.30
N ASP A 158 18.35 19.43 -12.27
CA ASP A 158 18.94 18.73 -11.10
C ASP A 158 17.89 18.40 -10.03
N ASP A 159 16.69 18.96 -10.11
CA ASP A 159 15.64 18.79 -9.14
C ASP A 159 14.66 17.66 -9.52
N TRP A 160 13.88 17.21 -8.52
CA TRP A 160 12.76 16.33 -8.74
C TRP A 160 11.44 17.12 -8.82
N CYS A 161 10.57 16.69 -9.72
CA CYS A 161 9.18 17.15 -9.78
C CYS A 161 8.22 15.97 -9.86
N VAL A 162 6.96 16.22 -9.58
CA VAL A 162 5.85 15.28 -9.74
C VAL A 162 5.01 15.73 -10.92
N CYS A 163 4.75 14.82 -11.84
CA CYS A 163 4.03 15.09 -13.08
C CYS A 163 2.80 14.20 -13.21
N LEU A 164 1.74 14.77 -13.78
CA LEU A 164 0.54 14.07 -14.26
C LEU A 164 0.62 13.91 -15.77
N LEU A 165 0.40 12.70 -16.26
CA LEU A 165 0.28 12.42 -17.70
C LEU A 165 -0.87 11.46 -17.98
N ALA A 166 -1.48 11.59 -19.16
CA ALA A 166 -2.43 10.61 -19.68
C ALA A 166 -1.69 9.37 -20.19
N ASN A 167 -2.24 8.19 -19.94
CA ASN A 167 -1.70 6.92 -20.45
C ASN A 167 -2.10 6.72 -21.93
N ALA A 168 -1.56 7.56 -22.80
CA ALA A 168 -1.89 7.58 -24.23
C ALA A 168 -0.92 6.71 -25.03
N ALA A 169 -1.43 5.73 -25.77
CA ALA A 169 -0.63 4.72 -26.47
C ALA A 169 0.33 5.29 -27.54
N GLU A 170 0.12 6.53 -28.02
CA GLU A 170 0.98 7.18 -29.01
C GLU A 170 2.35 7.60 -28.45
N THR A 171 2.39 7.98 -27.15
CA THR A 171 3.59 8.51 -26.49
C THR A 171 4.04 7.71 -25.29
N VAL A 172 3.21 6.75 -24.85
CA VAL A 172 3.44 5.89 -23.69
C VAL A 172 3.36 4.44 -24.12
N SER A 173 4.36 3.65 -23.74
CA SER A 173 4.35 2.19 -23.91
C SER A 173 4.83 1.49 -22.67
N TRP A 174 4.54 0.20 -22.56
CA TRP A 174 4.76 -0.58 -21.36
C TRP A 174 5.50 -1.87 -21.62
N LEU A 175 6.48 -2.18 -20.77
CA LEU A 175 7.07 -3.51 -20.67
C LEU A 175 6.57 -4.17 -19.39
N PRO A 176 5.89 -5.34 -19.47
CA PRO A 176 5.38 -6.02 -18.29
C PRO A 176 6.52 -6.44 -17.36
N GLN A 177 6.30 -6.26 -16.06
CA GLN A 177 7.17 -6.74 -14.99
C GLN A 177 6.38 -7.68 -14.08
N THR A 178 7.07 -8.63 -13.45
CA THR A 178 6.43 -9.60 -12.55
C THR A 178 6.86 -9.33 -11.12
N SER A 179 5.90 -9.15 -10.23
CA SER A 179 6.14 -9.12 -8.78
C SER A 179 5.95 -10.50 -8.16
N THR A 180 6.57 -10.73 -7.00
CA THR A 180 6.41 -12.00 -6.25
C THR A 180 4.99 -12.18 -5.71
N ALA A 181 4.29 -11.08 -5.42
CA ALA A 181 2.91 -11.09 -4.95
C ALA A 181 1.86 -11.24 -6.06
N LEU A 182 2.31 -11.42 -7.32
CA LEU A 182 1.46 -11.49 -8.50
C LEU A 182 0.76 -10.16 -8.84
N GLU A 183 1.07 -9.08 -8.16
CA GLU A 183 0.62 -7.74 -8.53
C GLU A 183 1.17 -7.37 -9.92
N PRO A 184 0.34 -6.85 -10.84
CA PRO A 184 0.80 -6.51 -12.19
C PRO A 184 1.61 -5.21 -12.14
N TRP A 185 2.88 -5.32 -12.46
CA TRP A 185 3.79 -4.19 -12.56
C TRP A 185 4.20 -3.94 -14.00
N GLY A 186 4.64 -2.71 -14.29
CA GLY A 186 5.15 -2.33 -15.60
C GLY A 186 6.29 -1.33 -15.54
N LEU A 187 7.17 -1.42 -16.55
CA LEU A 187 8.13 -0.38 -16.90
C LEU A 187 7.44 0.56 -17.90
N LEU A 188 7.29 1.81 -17.51
CA LEU A 188 6.80 2.90 -18.35
C LEU A 188 7.93 3.37 -19.28
N LEU A 189 7.63 3.47 -20.57
CA LEU A 189 8.47 4.12 -21.58
C LEU A 189 7.72 5.34 -22.12
N ALA A 190 8.21 6.54 -21.83
CA ALA A 190 7.63 7.79 -22.30
C ALA A 190 8.51 8.41 -23.40
N ARG A 191 7.86 8.92 -24.48
CA ARG A 191 8.53 9.58 -25.59
C ARG A 191 7.83 10.90 -25.90
N ASN A 192 8.37 12.00 -25.37
CA ASN A 192 7.78 13.34 -25.48
C ASN A 192 6.28 13.35 -25.08
N ALA A 193 5.94 12.57 -24.07
CA ALA A 193 4.57 12.47 -23.58
C ALA A 193 4.16 13.78 -22.90
N ALA A 194 3.06 14.38 -23.35
CA ALA A 194 2.54 15.61 -22.76
C ALA A 194 2.22 15.37 -21.29
N ALA A 195 2.74 16.22 -20.40
CA ALA A 195 2.57 16.10 -18.98
C ALA A 195 2.41 17.46 -18.32
N GLN A 196 1.68 17.45 -17.20
CA GLN A 196 1.47 18.61 -16.35
C GLN A 196 2.27 18.46 -15.06
N ARG A 197 3.14 19.44 -14.75
CA ARG A 197 3.81 19.50 -13.45
C ARG A 197 2.79 19.78 -12.34
N LEU A 198 2.74 18.91 -11.34
CA LEU A 198 1.90 19.05 -10.15
C LEU A 198 2.62 19.80 -9.02
N GLY A 199 3.90 19.53 -8.82
CA GLY A 199 4.72 20.13 -7.77
C GLY A 199 6.18 19.75 -7.87
N GLY A 200 6.98 20.18 -6.90
CA GLY A 200 8.40 19.89 -6.76
C GLY A 200 8.70 18.75 -5.80
N SER A 201 9.95 18.75 -5.28
CA SER A 201 10.46 17.76 -4.31
C SER A 201 9.62 17.64 -3.04
N ASP A 202 9.01 18.74 -2.57
CA ASP A 202 8.14 18.72 -1.38
C ASP A 202 6.89 17.86 -1.61
N LEU A 203 6.24 17.99 -2.78
CA LEU A 203 5.11 17.16 -3.13
C LEU A 203 5.54 15.69 -3.28
N LEU A 204 6.68 15.43 -3.92
CA LEU A 204 7.23 14.08 -4.03
C LEU A 204 7.47 13.46 -2.66
N SER A 205 8.14 14.17 -1.76
CA SER A 205 8.40 13.71 -0.39
C SER A 205 7.11 13.36 0.33
N TRP A 206 6.07 14.18 0.21
CA TRP A 206 4.78 13.92 0.82
C TRP A 206 4.09 12.68 0.23
N VAL A 207 4.11 12.47 -1.10
CA VAL A 207 3.54 11.28 -1.74
C VAL A 207 4.30 10.01 -1.33
N VAL A 208 5.63 10.08 -1.18
CA VAL A 208 6.47 8.98 -0.64
C VAL A 208 6.05 8.62 0.80
N GLN A 209 5.78 9.62 1.63
CA GLN A 209 5.30 9.41 3.00
C GLN A 209 3.91 8.75 3.02
N LEU A 210 3.01 9.19 2.12
CA LEU A 210 1.69 8.55 1.95
C LEU A 210 1.81 7.10 1.49
N GLU A 211 2.68 6.81 0.53
CA GLU A 211 2.92 5.41 0.08
C GLU A 211 3.40 4.55 1.24
N THR A 212 4.35 5.04 2.03
CA THR A 212 4.89 4.33 3.19
C THR A 212 3.79 4.03 4.22
N MET A 213 2.96 5.01 4.54
CA MET A 213 1.81 4.85 5.43
C MET A 213 0.81 3.83 4.87
N GLY A 214 0.48 3.93 3.58
CA GLY A 214 -0.46 3.01 2.91
C GLY A 214 0.04 1.57 2.89
N LEU A 215 1.35 1.36 2.62
CA LEU A 215 1.99 0.04 2.70
C LEU A 215 1.96 -0.54 4.12
N ALA A 216 2.20 0.28 5.15
CA ALA A 216 2.14 -0.14 6.55
C ALA A 216 0.73 -0.57 6.95
N MET A 217 -0.30 0.16 6.53
CA MET A 217 -1.69 -0.20 6.77
C MET A 217 -2.08 -1.50 6.04
N ALA A 218 -1.73 -1.65 4.76
CA ALA A 218 -1.97 -2.88 4.01
C ALA A 218 -1.23 -4.09 4.63
N GLN A 219 0.02 -3.91 5.05
CA GLN A 219 0.80 -4.94 5.74
C GLN A 219 0.14 -5.37 7.05
N THR A 220 -0.43 -4.43 7.81
CA THR A 220 -1.19 -4.74 9.03
C THR A 220 -2.31 -5.74 8.75
N GLY A 221 -3.09 -5.51 7.69
CA GLY A 221 -4.16 -6.43 7.29
C GLY A 221 -3.65 -7.81 6.88
N VAL A 222 -2.58 -7.86 6.08
CA VAL A 222 -1.94 -9.12 5.66
C VAL A 222 -1.50 -9.93 6.88
N LEU A 223 -0.83 -9.30 7.84
CA LEU A 223 -0.30 -10.00 9.02
C LEU A 223 -1.40 -10.41 9.99
N GLU A 224 -2.45 -9.60 10.15
CA GLU A 224 -3.60 -9.97 10.98
C GLU A 224 -4.29 -11.22 10.44
N ALA A 225 -4.56 -11.28 9.13
CA ALA A 225 -5.17 -12.44 8.51
C ALA A 225 -4.28 -13.70 8.59
N ALA A 226 -2.96 -13.55 8.38
CA ALA A 226 -2.01 -14.64 8.51
C ALA A 226 -1.96 -15.18 9.96
N LEU A 227 -1.95 -14.28 10.96
CA LEU A 227 -1.94 -14.64 12.38
C LEU A 227 -3.26 -15.30 12.79
N GLN A 228 -4.40 -14.84 12.26
CA GLN A 228 -5.70 -15.48 12.51
C GLN A 228 -5.74 -16.91 11.96
N LEU A 229 -5.18 -17.16 10.75
CA LEU A 229 -5.04 -18.53 10.23
C LEU A 229 -4.16 -19.39 11.14
N ALA A 230 -3.03 -18.84 11.61
CA ALA A 230 -2.15 -19.55 12.52
C ALA A 230 -2.83 -19.89 13.86
N ARG A 231 -3.57 -18.92 14.41
CA ARG A 231 -4.35 -19.14 15.64
C ARG A 231 -5.38 -20.25 15.46
N ASN A 232 -6.15 -20.24 14.39
CA ASN A 232 -7.15 -21.28 14.12
C ASN A 232 -6.47 -22.65 13.99
N HIS A 233 -5.40 -22.72 13.20
CA HIS A 233 -4.65 -23.96 13.02
C HIS A 233 -4.13 -24.57 14.33
N VAL A 234 -3.54 -23.79 15.22
CA VAL A 234 -2.97 -24.32 16.47
C VAL A 234 -4.03 -24.68 17.49
N CYS A 235 -5.25 -24.11 17.38
CA CYS A 235 -6.41 -24.45 18.20
C CYS A 235 -7.17 -25.70 17.73
N GLU A 236 -6.91 -26.17 16.51
CA GLU A 236 -7.59 -27.34 15.91
C GLU A 236 -6.63 -28.54 15.73
N ARG A 237 -5.36 -28.28 15.48
CA ARG A 237 -4.37 -29.33 15.19
C ARG A 237 -3.91 -30.02 16.46
N GLU A 238 -4.06 -31.35 16.49
CA GLU A 238 -3.56 -32.21 17.57
C GLU A 238 -2.27 -32.93 17.16
N GLN A 239 -1.31 -32.95 18.07
CA GLN A 239 -0.11 -33.79 18.03
C GLN A 239 0.29 -34.20 19.44
N PHE A 240 0.85 -35.39 19.59
CA PHE A 240 1.22 -35.95 20.90
C PHE A 240 0.06 -36.03 21.90
N GLY A 241 -1.18 -36.17 21.40
CA GLY A 241 -2.39 -36.29 22.21
C GLY A 241 -2.94 -34.98 22.78
N VAL A 242 -2.41 -33.83 22.33
CA VAL A 242 -2.90 -32.49 22.74
C VAL A 242 -2.93 -31.52 21.56
N LEU A 243 -3.69 -30.44 21.70
CA LEU A 243 -3.67 -29.32 20.74
C LEU A 243 -2.29 -28.69 20.70
N ILE A 244 -1.75 -28.43 19.52
CA ILE A 244 -0.39 -27.87 19.40
C ILE A 244 -0.27 -26.47 20.01
N GLY A 245 -1.37 -25.71 20.09
CA GLY A 245 -1.42 -24.40 20.77
C GLY A 245 -1.17 -24.47 22.28
N SER A 246 -1.29 -25.66 22.90
CA SER A 246 -0.99 -25.85 24.34
C SER A 246 0.52 -25.91 24.64
N PHE A 247 1.37 -26.11 23.62
CA PHE A 247 2.82 -26.05 23.82
C PHE A 247 3.29 -24.61 23.99
N GLN A 248 4.07 -24.35 25.04
CA GLN A 248 4.57 -23.01 25.35
C GLN A 248 5.36 -22.39 24.17
N ALA A 249 6.17 -23.20 23.48
CA ALA A 249 6.95 -22.74 22.32
C ALA A 249 6.06 -22.25 21.15
N VAL A 250 4.83 -22.75 21.04
CA VAL A 250 3.84 -22.32 20.03
C VAL A 250 3.08 -21.09 20.52
N SER A 251 2.52 -21.14 21.74
CA SER A 251 1.71 -20.05 22.28
C SER A 251 2.51 -18.76 22.47
N GLN A 252 3.74 -18.82 23.00
CA GLN A 252 4.63 -17.67 23.16
C GLN A 252 5.01 -17.05 21.80
N ARG A 253 5.33 -17.89 20.82
CA ARG A 253 5.63 -17.43 19.45
C ARG A 253 4.47 -16.63 18.82
N LEU A 254 3.23 -17.09 19.02
CA LEU A 254 2.06 -16.35 18.50
C LEU A 254 1.75 -15.09 19.33
N ALA A 255 2.10 -15.09 20.63
CA ALA A 255 2.02 -13.88 21.45
C ALA A 255 3.03 -12.81 20.99
N ASP A 256 4.27 -13.20 20.67
CA ASP A 256 5.26 -12.28 20.08
C ASP A 256 4.78 -11.72 18.73
N CYS A 257 4.14 -12.56 17.89
CA CYS A 257 3.53 -12.10 16.62
C CYS A 257 2.43 -11.06 16.85
N TRP A 258 1.62 -11.24 17.89
CA TRP A 258 0.59 -10.26 18.26
C TRP A 258 1.19 -8.94 18.68
N ILE A 259 2.27 -8.95 19.46
CA ILE A 259 2.99 -7.75 19.88
C ILE A 259 3.55 -7.01 18.66
N ASP A 260 4.21 -7.72 17.74
CA ASP A 260 4.75 -7.15 16.51
C ASP A 260 3.66 -6.54 15.63
N LEU A 261 2.53 -7.22 15.46
CA LEU A 261 1.38 -6.72 14.72
C LEU A 261 0.80 -5.45 15.35
N MET A 262 0.69 -5.38 16.68
CA MET A 262 0.20 -4.19 17.37
C MET A 262 1.16 -3.01 17.22
N ASN A 263 2.47 -3.23 17.28
CA ASN A 263 3.46 -2.20 17.05
C ASN A 263 3.37 -1.63 15.62
N LEU A 264 3.23 -2.49 14.62
CA LEU A 264 3.01 -2.05 13.22
C LEU A 264 1.73 -1.21 13.10
N ARG A 265 0.60 -1.72 13.64
CA ARG A 265 -0.69 -1.03 13.57
C ARG A 265 -0.63 0.35 14.19
N LEU A 266 -0.08 0.48 15.41
CA LEU A 266 0.04 1.75 16.10
C LEU A 266 0.96 2.72 15.36
N ALA A 267 2.09 2.24 14.83
CA ALA A 267 3.00 3.07 14.04
C ALA A 267 2.34 3.57 12.74
N ALA A 268 1.60 2.71 12.04
CA ALA A 268 0.87 3.08 10.82
C ALA A 268 -0.24 4.11 11.09
N MET A 269 -1.01 3.93 12.19
CA MET A 269 -2.04 4.89 12.60
C MET A 269 -1.43 6.22 13.05
N ALA A 270 -0.29 6.22 13.74
CA ALA A 270 0.43 7.43 14.11
C ALA A 270 0.88 8.19 12.87
N ALA A 271 1.50 7.51 11.89
CA ALA A 271 1.89 8.11 10.61
C ALA A 271 0.69 8.73 9.88
N ALA A 272 -0.45 8.02 9.78
CA ALA A 272 -1.67 8.54 9.15
C ALA A 272 -2.20 9.80 9.85
N THR A 273 -2.20 9.80 11.18
CA THR A 273 -2.67 10.92 12.00
C THR A 273 -1.76 12.14 11.87
N CYS A 274 -0.44 11.94 11.92
CA CYS A 274 0.53 13.04 11.75
C CYS A 274 0.46 13.64 10.35
N LEU A 275 0.39 12.82 9.31
CA LEU A 275 0.23 13.29 7.92
C LEU A 275 -1.07 14.07 7.72
N SER A 276 -2.18 13.63 8.32
CA SER A 276 -3.48 14.31 8.25
C SER A 276 -3.46 15.68 8.94
N SER A 277 -2.71 15.82 10.02
CA SER A 277 -2.62 17.08 10.77
C SER A 277 -1.75 18.16 10.11
N GLY A 278 -0.99 17.78 9.05
CA GLY A 278 0.00 18.65 8.43
C GLY A 278 1.26 18.87 9.27
N ALA A 279 1.44 18.12 10.36
CA ALA A 279 2.66 18.14 11.16
C ALA A 279 3.82 17.45 10.43
N ASN A 280 5.05 17.62 10.95
CA ASN A 280 6.18 16.84 10.46
C ASN A 280 6.00 15.37 10.87
N ALA A 281 5.68 14.52 9.90
CA ALA A 281 5.42 13.11 10.09
C ALA A 281 6.63 12.20 9.81
N GLU A 282 7.81 12.77 9.55
CA GLU A 282 8.98 12.03 9.10
C GLU A 282 9.34 10.88 10.03
N MET A 283 9.39 11.13 11.35
CA MET A 283 9.74 10.11 12.35
C MET A 283 8.69 9.01 12.46
N ASP A 284 7.39 9.38 12.43
CA ASP A 284 6.28 8.44 12.50
C ASP A 284 6.24 7.54 11.24
N VAL A 285 6.46 8.12 10.07
CA VAL A 285 6.51 7.40 8.79
C VAL A 285 7.70 6.45 8.73
N LEU A 286 8.90 6.88 9.17
CA LEU A 286 10.07 6.01 9.25
C LEU A 286 9.87 4.87 10.25
N THR A 287 9.24 5.15 11.39
CA THR A 287 8.87 4.13 12.38
C THR A 287 7.90 3.11 11.78
N ALA A 288 6.85 3.56 11.08
CA ALA A 288 5.91 2.68 10.40
C ALA A 288 6.61 1.82 9.32
N ARG A 289 7.56 2.40 8.58
CA ARG A 289 8.36 1.69 7.58
C ARG A 289 9.22 0.59 8.18
N ILE A 290 9.89 0.86 9.31
CA ILE A 290 10.67 -0.14 10.05
C ILE A 290 9.77 -1.30 10.47
N TRP A 291 8.63 -1.00 11.09
CA TRP A 291 7.70 -2.04 11.55
C TRP A 291 7.05 -2.80 10.38
N THR A 292 6.85 -2.18 9.21
CA THR A 292 6.37 -2.87 8.01
C THR A 292 7.30 -4.02 7.62
N ALA A 293 8.62 -3.80 7.68
CA ALA A 293 9.61 -4.81 7.34
C ALA A 293 9.82 -5.83 8.50
N GLU A 294 10.04 -5.36 9.72
CA GLU A 294 10.33 -6.20 10.89
C GLU A 294 9.17 -7.13 11.25
N ALA A 295 7.96 -6.58 11.42
CA ALA A 295 6.78 -7.37 11.72
C ALA A 295 6.45 -8.30 10.54
N GLY A 296 6.53 -7.80 9.29
CA GLY A 296 6.32 -8.59 8.09
C GLY A 296 7.15 -9.86 8.08
N HIS A 297 8.43 -9.73 8.34
CA HIS A 297 9.36 -10.85 8.40
C HIS A 297 9.05 -11.82 9.54
N ARG A 298 8.96 -11.33 10.78
CA ARG A 298 8.86 -12.18 11.98
C ARG A 298 7.52 -12.88 12.11
N VAL A 299 6.42 -12.14 11.92
CA VAL A 299 5.06 -12.69 12.02
C VAL A 299 4.84 -13.76 10.98
N LEU A 300 5.21 -13.47 9.72
CA LEU A 300 5.04 -14.45 8.64
C LEU A 300 5.87 -15.72 8.87
N ALA A 301 7.15 -15.60 9.19
CA ALA A 301 8.01 -16.74 9.47
C ALA A 301 7.45 -17.61 10.61
N SER A 302 6.87 -16.97 11.63
CA SER A 302 6.25 -17.66 12.75
C SER A 302 4.95 -18.36 12.35
N CYS A 303 4.09 -17.72 11.56
CA CYS A 303 2.87 -18.32 11.02
C CYS A 303 3.18 -19.55 10.15
N GLN A 304 4.16 -19.45 9.25
CA GLN A 304 4.60 -20.59 8.44
C GLN A 304 5.18 -21.71 9.29
N HIS A 305 5.97 -21.38 10.31
CA HIS A 305 6.59 -22.37 11.19
C HIS A 305 5.54 -23.21 11.94
N VAL A 306 4.51 -22.59 12.50
CA VAL A 306 3.48 -23.34 13.26
C VAL A 306 2.57 -24.18 12.36
N HIS A 307 2.44 -23.85 11.08
CA HIS A 307 1.73 -24.68 10.09
C HIS A 307 2.59 -25.83 9.55
N GLY A 308 3.93 -25.75 9.66
CA GLY A 308 4.84 -26.71 9.05
C GLY A 308 4.68 -26.76 7.52
N GLY A 309 4.66 -27.97 6.92
CA GLY A 309 4.51 -28.12 5.47
C GLY A 309 3.26 -27.50 4.88
N LEU A 310 2.14 -27.47 5.62
CA LEU A 310 0.88 -26.86 5.20
C LEU A 310 1.04 -25.35 4.91
N GLY A 311 1.93 -24.66 5.63
CA GLY A 311 2.18 -23.23 5.45
C GLY A 311 2.80 -22.86 4.10
N HIS A 312 3.29 -23.85 3.33
CA HIS A 312 3.86 -23.69 1.99
C HIS A 312 2.97 -24.25 0.88
N ASP A 313 1.85 -24.87 1.25
CA ASP A 313 0.90 -25.44 0.30
C ASP A 313 0.12 -24.33 -0.41
N ARG A 314 0.10 -24.37 -1.75
CA ARG A 314 -0.63 -23.38 -2.57
C ARG A 314 -2.16 -23.53 -2.53
N ASP A 315 -2.65 -24.66 -2.05
CA ASP A 315 -4.07 -24.90 -1.83
C ASP A 315 -4.55 -24.34 -0.47
N TYR A 316 -3.62 -24.10 0.46
CA TYR A 316 -3.89 -23.47 1.75
C TYR A 316 -3.63 -21.95 1.69
N PRO A 317 -4.52 -21.08 2.21
CA PRO A 317 -4.47 -19.63 1.94
C PRO A 317 -3.21 -18.91 2.44
N LEU A 318 -2.47 -19.46 3.40
CA LEU A 318 -1.32 -18.79 4.03
C LEU A 318 -0.22 -18.38 3.03
N TRP A 319 -0.03 -19.10 1.93
CA TRP A 319 0.98 -18.76 0.94
C TRP A 319 0.76 -17.37 0.31
N ARG A 320 -0.52 -16.93 0.14
CA ARG A 320 -0.81 -15.59 -0.39
C ARG A 320 -0.34 -14.52 0.56
N TYR A 321 -0.67 -14.65 1.84
CA TYR A 321 -0.19 -13.72 2.87
C TYR A 321 1.34 -13.72 2.94
N ALA A 322 1.98 -14.90 2.74
CA ALA A 322 3.41 -15.02 2.72
C ALA A 322 4.06 -14.18 1.61
N VAL A 323 3.54 -14.25 0.39
CA VAL A 323 4.10 -13.50 -0.73
C VAL A 323 3.77 -12.01 -0.65
N TRP A 324 2.58 -11.64 -0.16
CA TRP A 324 2.21 -10.24 0.02
C TRP A 324 2.98 -9.56 1.16
N ALA A 325 3.16 -10.22 2.31
CA ALA A 325 3.97 -9.68 3.40
C ALA A 325 5.42 -9.41 2.95
N ARG A 326 5.99 -10.34 2.19
CA ARG A 326 7.33 -10.19 1.63
C ARG A 326 7.40 -9.09 0.57
N HIS A 327 6.35 -8.96 -0.23
CA HIS A 327 6.22 -7.91 -1.22
C HIS A 327 6.24 -6.52 -0.57
N TYR A 328 5.40 -6.29 0.44
CA TYR A 328 5.36 -5.00 1.14
C TYR A 328 6.67 -4.69 1.89
N GLU A 329 7.32 -5.69 2.51
CA GLU A 329 8.66 -5.54 3.10
C GLU A 329 9.67 -5.02 2.07
N MET A 330 9.68 -5.59 0.86
CA MET A 330 10.62 -5.22 -0.20
C MET A 330 10.27 -3.87 -0.84
N VAL A 331 8.98 -3.59 -1.06
CA VAL A 331 8.52 -2.30 -1.61
C VAL A 331 8.83 -1.15 -0.65
N ALA A 332 8.70 -1.39 0.65
CA ALA A 332 9.11 -0.43 1.69
C ALA A 332 10.64 -0.25 1.80
N GLY A 333 11.44 -1.01 1.04
CA GLY A 333 12.91 -0.89 1.01
C GLY A 333 13.64 -1.69 2.08
N GLY A 334 12.94 -2.50 2.86
CA GLY A 334 13.51 -3.31 3.94
C GLY A 334 13.95 -2.51 5.16
N VAL A 335 14.31 -3.24 6.23
CA VAL A 335 14.58 -2.62 7.55
C VAL A 335 15.88 -1.80 7.58
N ASN A 336 16.93 -2.27 6.91
CA ASN A 336 18.25 -1.64 7.03
C ASN A 336 18.27 -0.21 6.46
N LEU A 337 17.64 0.00 5.31
CA LEU A 337 17.52 1.33 4.71
C LEU A 337 16.67 2.26 5.60
N ALA A 338 15.55 1.77 6.11
CA ALA A 338 14.69 2.55 7.00
C ALA A 338 15.39 2.95 8.31
N LEU A 339 16.19 2.07 8.90
CA LEU A 339 17.01 2.38 10.10
C LEU A 339 18.09 3.39 9.80
N GLU A 340 18.74 3.31 8.64
CA GLU A 340 19.76 4.29 8.22
C GLU A 340 19.13 5.67 8.03
N GLU A 341 17.98 5.76 7.37
CA GLU A 341 17.25 7.02 7.18
C GLU A 341 16.78 7.60 8.52
N LEU A 342 16.25 6.76 9.43
CA LEU A 342 15.89 7.19 10.78
C LEU A 342 17.09 7.73 11.55
N GLY A 343 18.23 7.03 11.48
CA GLY A 343 19.48 7.48 12.12
C GLY A 343 19.95 8.83 11.59
N ARG A 344 19.84 9.07 10.28
CA ARG A 344 20.13 10.37 9.67
C ARG A 344 19.17 11.47 10.14
N ALA A 345 17.87 11.18 10.18
CA ALA A 345 16.85 12.13 10.63
C ALA A 345 17.09 12.56 12.09
N ILE A 346 17.41 11.61 12.98
CA ILE A 346 17.76 11.88 14.38
C ILE A 346 19.05 12.71 14.48
N ALA A 347 20.08 12.39 13.69
CA ALA A 347 21.35 13.12 13.71
C ALA A 347 21.20 14.58 13.25
N LEU A 348 20.30 14.84 12.30
CA LEU A 348 20.01 16.17 11.79
C LEU A 348 19.11 16.98 12.73
N ASN A 349 18.27 16.32 13.50
CA ASN A 349 17.32 16.94 14.42
C ASN A 349 17.26 16.19 15.77
N PRO A 350 18.29 16.32 16.63
CA PRO A 350 18.39 15.59 17.90
C PRO A 350 17.23 15.89 18.87
N GLU A 351 16.62 17.08 18.79
CA GLU A 351 15.49 17.46 19.65
C GLU A 351 14.21 16.71 19.30
N ALA A 352 14.05 16.28 18.05
CA ALA A 352 12.90 15.48 17.62
C ALA A 352 12.92 14.03 18.16
N SER A 353 14.06 13.57 18.68
CA SER A 353 14.24 12.24 19.25
C SER A 353 13.93 12.14 20.75
N CYS A 354 13.65 13.28 21.40
CA CYS A 354 13.22 13.32 22.80
C CYS A 354 11.70 13.09 22.86
N LEU A 355 11.30 11.82 22.81
CA LEU A 355 9.96 11.33 23.16
C LEU A 355 9.86 11.11 24.68
#